data_b003d7fa0f74f0525b821a2a6b3cf420
#
_entry.id   b003d7fa0f74f0525b821a2a6b3cf420
#
_cell.length_a   1.000
_cell.length_b   1.000
_cell.length_c   1.000
_cell.angle_alpha   90.00
_cell.angle_beta   90.00
_cell.angle_gamma   90.00
#
_symmetry.space_group_name_H-M   'P 1'
#
loop_
_entity.id
_entity.type
_entity.pdbx_description
1 polymer ?
#
loop_
_entity_poly.entity_id
_entity_poly.type
_entity_poly.pdbx_seq_one_letter_code
_entity_poly.pdbx_strand_id
1 'polypeptide(L)'
;LVEFITPIIKATKGKNSKVFYTLPEYDNWKEAAEETGTGRGWHIKYYKGLGTSTAKEAKEYFAELDHHKKTFLWSTDGDGNLIDMAFAKKRVEDRKAWLNAYEPGTYLDMTGDDVRYDDFINKELILFSRADLMRSIPSVVDGFKPSQRKVLFSCFKRKLRSDIKVAQLSGYVSEHSAYHHGEASLASTIVGLAQDFVGSNNVNLLVPSGQFGTRLQGGKDHASPRYIFTRLAPICRVVFPECDDALLDYLDEDGQVIEPEYYLPIMPLLLVNGADGIGTGWSTSIPNFNPRDIVANIRRILDDECTERMHPWYRNFHGTIDEEIVKGEIRYNITGKYEIQDECTLVITELPLRSWTTDYKDFLENMLSPKEKNATPFITAFREHHTDTTVHFIVTMTPENMAKAQKDGIEKKFKLCAKVSTSNMHAFDAKGAITKYSSPEAVMETFVPLRLDAYARRRAMLIRQAEFELKRMSNKARFILAVVDGEITIGRKKKSVLIGELESAGYDRMPKTAKAAAEAEPAESGLSDISEEGTPVAADGASYDYLLSMPLWNLTQEKVDELLEEQRVTQ
;
A
#
# COMPACT_ATOMS: atom_id res chain seq x y z
N LEU A 1 -2.37 -33.38 -18.46
CA LEU A 1 -2.84 -32.35 -17.54
C LEU A 1 -4.20 -31.84 -18.05
N VAL A 2 -5.10 -31.52 -17.14
CA VAL A 2 -6.44 -31.00 -17.46
C VAL A 2 -6.70 -29.82 -16.54
N GLU A 3 -7.29 -28.77 -17.09
CA GLU A 3 -7.76 -27.60 -16.35
C GLU A 3 -9.30 -27.57 -16.38
N PHE A 4 -9.89 -27.14 -15.26
CA PHE A 4 -11.31 -26.86 -15.19
C PHE A 4 -11.51 -25.36 -15.04
N ILE A 5 -12.00 -24.71 -16.09
CA ILE A 5 -12.20 -23.27 -16.11
C ILE A 5 -13.59 -22.89 -15.61
N THR A 6 -13.66 -21.80 -14.85
CA THR A 6 -14.92 -21.17 -14.42
C THR A 6 -14.88 -19.69 -14.76
N PRO A 7 -16.03 -19.05 -14.98
CA PRO A 7 -16.06 -17.62 -15.22
C PRO A 7 -15.38 -16.85 -14.07
N ILE A 8 -14.63 -15.81 -14.40
CA ILE A 8 -14.09 -14.85 -13.45
C ILE A 8 -15.13 -13.78 -13.16
N ILE A 9 -15.88 -13.37 -14.19
CA ILE A 9 -16.90 -12.33 -14.09
C ILE A 9 -18.17 -12.76 -14.80
N LYS A 10 -19.32 -12.41 -14.23
CA LYS A 10 -20.65 -12.53 -14.83
C LYS A 10 -21.38 -11.20 -14.74
N ALA A 11 -21.70 -10.63 -15.88
CA ALA A 11 -22.52 -9.44 -15.99
C ALA A 11 -23.96 -9.83 -16.27
N THR A 12 -24.94 -9.29 -15.51
CA THR A 12 -26.36 -9.60 -15.67
C THR A 12 -27.20 -8.32 -15.77
N LYS A 13 -28.14 -8.31 -16.74
CA LYS A 13 -29.10 -7.19 -16.91
C LYS A 13 -30.47 -7.78 -17.26
N GLY A 14 -31.36 -7.87 -16.28
CA GLY A 14 -32.65 -8.53 -16.43
C GLY A 14 -32.50 -10.01 -16.77
N LYS A 15 -32.90 -10.41 -17.99
CA LYS A 15 -32.76 -11.78 -18.48
C LYS A 15 -31.46 -12.04 -19.25
N ASN A 16 -30.72 -10.98 -19.56
CA ASN A 16 -29.46 -11.10 -20.31
C ASN A 16 -28.30 -11.36 -19.34
N SER A 17 -27.42 -12.28 -19.73
CA SER A 17 -26.22 -12.63 -18.99
C SER A 17 -25.04 -12.74 -19.93
N LYS A 18 -23.90 -12.21 -19.54
CA LYS A 18 -22.59 -12.42 -20.19
C LYS A 18 -21.62 -12.96 -19.16
N VAL A 19 -20.80 -13.91 -19.57
CA VAL A 19 -19.74 -14.48 -18.73
C VAL A 19 -18.39 -14.19 -19.37
N PHE A 20 -17.37 -13.95 -18.53
CA PHE A 20 -16.03 -13.64 -18.97
C PHE A 20 -15.05 -14.53 -18.20
N TYR A 21 -14.09 -15.09 -18.89
CA TYR A 21 -13.09 -16.01 -18.34
C TYR A 21 -11.76 -15.31 -18.07
N THR A 22 -11.56 -14.08 -18.59
CA THR A 22 -10.37 -13.25 -18.37
C THR A 22 -10.77 -11.81 -18.08
N LEU A 23 -9.94 -11.08 -17.31
CA LEU A 23 -10.13 -9.65 -17.05
C LEU A 23 -10.07 -8.80 -18.33
N PRO A 24 -9.08 -8.97 -19.22
CA PRO A 24 -9.02 -8.20 -20.45
C PRO A 24 -10.24 -8.35 -21.35
N GLU A 25 -10.87 -9.54 -21.38
CA GLU A 25 -12.11 -9.76 -22.13
C GLU A 25 -13.27 -8.93 -21.57
N TYR A 26 -13.34 -8.85 -20.23
CA TYR A 26 -14.34 -8.03 -19.55
C TYR A 26 -14.09 -6.53 -19.76
N ASP A 27 -12.85 -6.08 -19.63
CA ASP A 27 -12.47 -4.66 -19.78
C ASP A 27 -12.79 -4.18 -21.19
N ASN A 28 -12.42 -4.93 -22.23
CA ASN A 28 -12.76 -4.63 -23.62
C ASN A 28 -14.29 -4.54 -23.84
N TRP A 29 -15.05 -5.45 -23.24
CA TRP A 29 -16.50 -5.40 -23.31
C TRP A 29 -17.07 -4.17 -22.58
N LYS A 30 -16.52 -3.80 -21.41
CA LYS A 30 -16.94 -2.67 -20.61
C LYS A 30 -16.71 -1.35 -21.38
N GLU A 31 -15.53 -1.15 -21.95
CA GLU A 31 -15.21 -0.01 -22.80
C GLU A 31 -16.18 0.12 -23.97
N ALA A 32 -16.39 -0.94 -24.74
CA ALA A 32 -17.34 -0.95 -25.86
C ALA A 32 -18.79 -0.70 -25.42
N ALA A 33 -19.18 -1.15 -24.23
CA ALA A 33 -20.52 -0.92 -23.69
C ALA A 33 -20.70 0.53 -23.19
N GLU A 34 -19.65 1.17 -22.71
CA GLU A 34 -19.63 2.59 -22.32
C GLU A 34 -19.70 3.49 -23.55
N GLU A 35 -18.88 3.24 -24.59
CA GLU A 35 -18.91 3.97 -25.87
C GLU A 35 -20.29 3.93 -26.54
N THR A 36 -20.98 2.79 -26.47
CA THR A 36 -22.32 2.62 -27.06
C THR A 36 -23.45 3.07 -26.14
N GLY A 37 -23.16 3.54 -24.93
CA GLY A 37 -24.17 3.95 -23.94
C GLY A 37 -25.01 2.77 -23.36
N THR A 38 -24.64 1.53 -23.65
CA THR A 38 -25.37 0.31 -23.22
C THR A 38 -24.88 -0.24 -21.87
N GLY A 39 -23.80 0.32 -21.31
CA GLY A 39 -23.13 -0.13 -20.08
C GLY A 39 -23.95 0.06 -18.80
N ARG A 40 -24.93 0.98 -18.76
CA ARG A 40 -25.72 1.24 -17.55
C ARG A 40 -26.70 0.12 -17.20
N GLY A 41 -26.76 -0.21 -15.91
CA GLY A 41 -27.76 -1.15 -15.37
C GLY A 41 -27.35 -2.62 -15.42
N TRP A 42 -26.11 -2.94 -15.70
CA TRP A 42 -25.56 -4.27 -15.52
C TRP A 42 -25.13 -4.48 -14.06
N HIS A 43 -25.46 -5.64 -13.51
CA HIS A 43 -24.98 -6.10 -12.21
C HIS A 43 -23.78 -7.03 -12.43
N ILE A 44 -22.64 -6.67 -11.88
CA ILE A 44 -21.38 -7.39 -12.05
C ILE A 44 -21.16 -8.29 -10.83
N LYS A 45 -20.84 -9.56 -11.08
CA LYS A 45 -20.49 -10.53 -10.03
C LYS A 45 -19.11 -11.13 -10.34
N TYR A 46 -18.19 -10.99 -9.40
CA TYR A 46 -16.86 -11.60 -9.47
C TYR A 46 -16.86 -12.98 -8.84
N TYR A 47 -16.14 -13.90 -9.45
CA TYR A 47 -15.99 -15.27 -8.97
C TYR A 47 -14.54 -15.52 -8.56
N LYS A 48 -14.38 -16.21 -7.43
CA LYS A 48 -13.08 -16.68 -6.92
C LYS A 48 -13.10 -18.20 -6.90
N GLY A 49 -12.94 -18.80 -8.07
CA GLY A 49 -13.07 -20.23 -8.27
C GLY A 49 -14.50 -20.71 -7.92
N LEU A 50 -14.65 -21.99 -7.60
CA LEU A 50 -15.95 -22.63 -7.31
C LEU A 50 -16.58 -22.15 -5.99
N GLY A 51 -15.83 -21.55 -5.08
CA GLY A 51 -16.31 -21.15 -3.76
C GLY A 51 -17.37 -20.05 -3.74
N THR A 52 -17.46 -19.24 -4.80
CA THR A 52 -18.45 -18.16 -4.95
C THR A 52 -19.59 -18.52 -5.90
N SER A 53 -19.53 -19.69 -6.52
CA SER A 53 -20.59 -20.19 -7.41
C SER A 53 -21.76 -20.75 -6.61
N THR A 54 -22.96 -20.49 -7.09
CA THR A 54 -24.18 -21.11 -6.53
C THR A 54 -24.30 -22.57 -6.96
N ALA A 55 -25.10 -23.35 -6.24
CA ALA A 55 -25.39 -24.74 -6.62
C ALA A 55 -26.01 -24.86 -8.02
N LYS A 56 -26.75 -23.86 -8.48
CA LYS A 56 -27.31 -23.80 -9.83
C LYS A 56 -26.21 -23.59 -10.87
N GLU A 57 -25.33 -22.63 -10.66
CA GLU A 57 -24.19 -22.35 -11.55
C GLU A 57 -23.24 -23.55 -11.62
N ALA A 58 -22.96 -24.21 -10.50
CA ALA A 58 -22.16 -25.43 -10.50
C ALA A 58 -22.79 -26.54 -11.35
N LYS A 59 -24.13 -26.72 -11.29
CA LYS A 59 -24.82 -27.67 -12.16
C LYS A 59 -24.72 -27.29 -13.63
N GLU A 60 -24.80 -26.02 -13.97
CA GLU A 60 -24.62 -25.51 -15.33
C GLU A 60 -23.21 -25.85 -15.85
N TYR A 61 -22.16 -25.60 -15.06
CA TYR A 61 -20.78 -25.92 -15.44
C TYR A 61 -20.57 -27.43 -15.68
N PHE A 62 -21.13 -28.27 -14.83
CA PHE A 62 -21.01 -29.72 -15.02
C PHE A 62 -21.91 -30.28 -16.11
N ALA A 63 -23.00 -29.58 -16.48
CA ALA A 63 -23.82 -29.95 -17.63
C ALA A 63 -23.11 -29.68 -18.96
N GLU A 64 -22.22 -28.65 -18.98
CA GLU A 64 -21.41 -28.27 -20.13
C GLU A 64 -19.92 -28.59 -19.86
N LEU A 65 -19.64 -29.79 -19.34
CA LEU A 65 -18.32 -30.18 -18.86
C LEU A 65 -17.25 -30.07 -19.96
N ASP A 66 -17.56 -30.37 -21.20
CA ASP A 66 -16.61 -30.30 -22.32
C ASP A 66 -16.17 -28.87 -22.58
N HIS A 67 -17.05 -27.87 -22.41
CA HIS A 67 -16.69 -26.47 -22.49
C HIS A 67 -15.77 -26.02 -21.34
N HIS A 68 -16.00 -26.51 -20.13
CA HIS A 68 -15.28 -26.12 -18.93
C HIS A 68 -14.00 -26.92 -18.68
N LYS A 69 -13.81 -28.05 -19.37
CA LYS A 69 -12.64 -28.93 -19.25
C LYS A 69 -11.69 -28.64 -20.39
N LYS A 70 -10.51 -28.10 -20.09
CA LYS A 70 -9.44 -27.85 -21.07
C LYS A 70 -8.33 -28.87 -20.92
N THR A 71 -7.85 -29.41 -22.03
CA THR A 71 -6.76 -30.40 -22.02
C THR A 71 -5.46 -29.74 -22.45
N PHE A 72 -4.40 -29.92 -21.66
CA PHE A 72 -3.09 -29.42 -22.02
C PHE A 72 -2.45 -30.27 -23.10
N LEU A 73 -2.08 -29.65 -24.21
CA LEU A 73 -1.37 -30.28 -25.32
C LEU A 73 0.12 -30.03 -25.23
N TRP A 74 0.87 -31.12 -25.21
CA TRP A 74 2.31 -31.09 -25.45
C TRP A 74 2.58 -31.01 -26.95
N SER A 75 3.00 -29.85 -27.42
CA SER A 75 3.10 -29.56 -28.84
C SER A 75 4.51 -29.73 -29.40
N THR A 76 5.51 -29.40 -28.60
CA THR A 76 6.92 -29.39 -29.03
C THR A 76 7.86 -29.71 -27.88
N ASP A 77 9.11 -30.06 -28.15
CA ASP A 77 10.16 -30.20 -27.13
C ASP A 77 10.46 -28.86 -26.41
N GLY A 78 10.07 -27.74 -27.04
CA GLY A 78 10.14 -26.40 -26.43
C GLY A 78 9.25 -26.23 -25.20
N ASP A 79 8.15 -26.99 -25.08
CA ASP A 79 7.21 -26.90 -23.95
C ASP A 79 7.89 -27.24 -22.62
N GLY A 80 8.80 -28.25 -22.62
CA GLY A 80 9.62 -28.59 -21.46
C GLY A 80 10.55 -27.45 -21.04
N ASN A 81 11.14 -26.73 -22.02
CA ASN A 81 11.98 -25.57 -21.75
C ASN A 81 11.19 -24.40 -21.15
N LEU A 82 9.94 -24.17 -21.57
CA LEU A 82 9.06 -23.14 -21.00
C LEU A 82 8.68 -23.47 -19.55
N ILE A 83 8.38 -24.73 -19.24
CA ILE A 83 8.11 -25.19 -17.86
C ILE A 83 9.35 -24.99 -17.00
N ASP A 84 10.52 -25.38 -17.48
CA ASP A 84 11.79 -25.15 -16.78
C ASP A 84 12.05 -23.66 -16.55
N MET A 85 11.83 -22.81 -17.54
CA MET A 85 11.94 -21.36 -17.39
C MET A 85 11.03 -20.84 -16.30
N ALA A 86 9.76 -21.27 -16.26
CA ALA A 86 8.79 -20.81 -15.29
C ALA A 86 9.11 -21.27 -13.84
N PHE A 87 9.64 -22.50 -13.64
CA PHE A 87 9.72 -23.11 -12.32
C PHE A 87 11.13 -23.49 -11.86
N ALA A 88 12.11 -23.68 -12.74
CA ALA A 88 13.44 -24.15 -12.32
C ALA A 88 14.21 -23.06 -11.54
N LYS A 89 14.80 -23.46 -10.39
CA LYS A 89 15.56 -22.55 -9.53
C LYS A 89 16.74 -21.86 -10.26
N LYS A 90 17.36 -22.52 -11.23
CA LYS A 90 18.54 -22.00 -11.94
C LYS A 90 18.20 -20.99 -13.05
N ARG A 91 16.93 -20.84 -13.42
CA ARG A 91 16.48 -20.00 -14.53
C ARG A 91 15.82 -18.68 -14.11
N VAL A 92 16.35 -18.07 -13.04
CA VAL A 92 15.80 -16.82 -12.50
C VAL A 92 15.92 -15.67 -13.49
N GLU A 93 17.06 -15.53 -14.19
CA GLU A 93 17.27 -14.42 -15.15
C GLU A 93 16.38 -14.55 -16.39
N ASP A 94 16.19 -15.78 -16.90
CA ASP A 94 15.26 -16.02 -18.00
C ASP A 94 13.82 -15.68 -17.60
N ARG A 95 13.44 -16.01 -16.36
CA ARG A 95 12.12 -15.67 -15.81
C ARG A 95 11.91 -14.16 -15.67
N LYS A 96 12.94 -13.42 -15.28
CA LYS A 96 12.90 -11.95 -15.23
C LYS A 96 12.73 -11.37 -16.65
N ALA A 97 13.48 -11.86 -17.62
CA ALA A 97 13.35 -11.44 -19.01
C ALA A 97 11.93 -11.71 -19.55
N TRP A 98 11.38 -12.90 -19.27
CA TRP A 98 10.02 -13.28 -19.64
C TRP A 98 8.98 -12.33 -19.04
N LEU A 99 9.06 -12.02 -17.74
CA LEU A 99 8.12 -11.12 -17.06
C LEU A 99 8.22 -9.68 -17.57
N ASN A 100 9.43 -9.22 -17.91
CA ASN A 100 9.65 -7.88 -18.48
C ASN A 100 9.17 -7.76 -19.94
N ALA A 101 9.05 -8.87 -20.64
CA ALA A 101 8.55 -8.89 -22.02
C ALA A 101 7.01 -8.95 -22.11
N TYR A 102 6.30 -8.86 -21.00
CA TYR A 102 4.85 -8.87 -20.98
C TYR A 102 4.26 -7.64 -21.69
N GLU A 103 3.31 -7.90 -22.58
CA GLU A 103 2.53 -6.87 -23.26
C GLU A 103 1.15 -6.74 -22.62
N PRO A 104 0.74 -5.53 -22.16
CA PRO A 104 -0.59 -5.30 -21.59
C PRO A 104 -1.71 -5.69 -22.57
N GLY A 105 -2.80 -6.25 -22.02
CA GLY A 105 -3.93 -6.73 -22.84
C GLY A 105 -3.77 -8.14 -23.40
N THR A 106 -2.62 -8.80 -23.17
CA THR A 106 -2.45 -10.21 -23.55
C THR A 106 -3.27 -11.11 -22.62
N TYR A 107 -4.04 -12.03 -23.20
CA TYR A 107 -4.81 -13.03 -22.44
C TYR A 107 -4.93 -14.34 -23.24
N LEU A 108 -5.21 -15.43 -22.53
CA LEU A 108 -5.43 -16.74 -23.11
C LEU A 108 -6.87 -16.86 -23.64
N ASP A 109 -7.02 -17.18 -24.93
CA ASP A 109 -8.32 -17.51 -25.50
C ASP A 109 -8.79 -18.89 -25.01
N MET A 110 -9.87 -18.91 -24.25
CA MET A 110 -10.48 -20.10 -23.63
C MET A 110 -11.62 -20.70 -24.46
N THR A 111 -11.81 -20.27 -25.71
CA THR A 111 -12.90 -20.78 -26.57
C THR A 111 -12.65 -22.20 -27.10
N GLY A 112 -11.37 -22.58 -27.31
CA GLY A 112 -10.98 -23.93 -27.73
C GLY A 112 -11.06 -24.98 -26.62
N ASP A 113 -11.03 -26.26 -26.96
CA ASP A 113 -11.05 -27.39 -25.99
C ASP A 113 -9.67 -27.69 -25.41
N ASP A 114 -8.63 -27.24 -26.08
CA ASP A 114 -7.24 -27.54 -25.76
C ASP A 114 -6.45 -26.27 -25.46
N VAL A 115 -5.49 -26.39 -24.52
CA VAL A 115 -4.57 -25.33 -24.13
C VAL A 115 -3.13 -25.78 -24.39
N ARG A 116 -2.38 -25.00 -25.15
CA ARG A 116 -0.94 -25.26 -25.36
C ARG A 116 -0.14 -24.75 -24.16
N TYR A 117 0.93 -25.43 -23.79
CA TYR A 117 1.81 -24.98 -22.71
C TYR A 117 2.42 -23.60 -22.98
N ASP A 118 2.75 -23.29 -24.24
CA ASP A 118 3.25 -21.98 -24.66
C ASP A 118 2.23 -20.86 -24.38
N ASP A 119 0.99 -21.06 -24.77
CA ASP A 119 -0.09 -20.09 -24.56
C ASP A 119 -0.39 -19.92 -23.05
N PHE A 120 -0.46 -21.02 -22.30
CA PHE A 120 -0.69 -20.98 -20.87
C PHE A 120 0.40 -20.19 -20.12
N ILE A 121 1.68 -20.48 -20.40
CA ILE A 121 2.79 -19.84 -19.70
C ILE A 121 2.87 -18.35 -20.06
N ASN A 122 2.74 -18.01 -21.35
CA ASN A 122 2.95 -16.63 -21.80
C ASN A 122 1.72 -15.72 -21.72
N LYS A 123 0.50 -16.27 -21.58
CA LYS A 123 -0.74 -15.48 -21.57
C LYS A 123 -1.56 -15.61 -20.28
N GLU A 124 -1.38 -16.70 -19.50
CA GLU A 124 -2.13 -16.93 -18.24
C GLU A 124 -1.20 -16.92 -17.02
N LEU A 125 -0.19 -17.79 -16.98
CA LEU A 125 0.73 -17.88 -15.84
C LEU A 125 1.50 -16.56 -15.62
N ILE A 126 1.79 -15.82 -16.71
CA ILE A 126 2.44 -14.51 -16.62
C ILE A 126 1.61 -13.50 -15.85
N LEU A 127 0.28 -13.51 -16.01
CA LEU A 127 -0.64 -12.61 -15.27
C LEU A 127 -0.59 -12.88 -13.77
N PHE A 128 -0.68 -14.17 -13.38
CA PHE A 128 -0.52 -14.57 -11.99
C PHE A 128 0.84 -14.16 -11.43
N SER A 129 1.92 -14.39 -12.18
CA SER A 129 3.28 -14.08 -11.74
C SER A 129 3.48 -12.57 -11.53
N ARG A 130 2.91 -11.74 -12.39
CA ARG A 130 2.92 -10.27 -12.24
C ARG A 130 2.10 -9.82 -11.03
N ALA A 131 0.90 -10.38 -10.85
CA ALA A 131 0.06 -10.10 -9.67
C ALA A 131 0.76 -10.52 -8.36
N ASP A 132 1.49 -11.65 -8.37
CA ASP A 132 2.31 -12.09 -7.25
C ASP A 132 3.43 -11.11 -6.91
N LEU A 133 4.12 -10.56 -7.93
CA LEU A 133 5.13 -9.53 -7.76
C LEU A 133 4.54 -8.24 -7.19
N MET A 134 3.44 -7.74 -7.75
CA MET A 134 2.78 -6.53 -7.25
C MET A 134 2.35 -6.67 -5.79
N ARG A 135 1.90 -7.84 -5.39
CA ARG A 135 1.52 -8.13 -3.99
C ARG A 135 2.71 -8.24 -3.05
N SER A 136 3.88 -8.68 -3.54
CA SER A 136 5.02 -9.09 -2.72
C SER A 136 6.12 -8.04 -2.61
N ILE A 137 6.34 -7.23 -3.65
CA ILE A 137 7.39 -6.21 -3.73
C ILE A 137 6.78 -4.84 -3.38
N PRO A 138 7.41 -4.05 -2.50
CA PRO A 138 6.92 -2.72 -2.14
C PRO A 138 7.22 -1.68 -3.23
N SER A 139 6.52 -0.53 -3.19
CA SER A 139 6.87 0.65 -3.99
C SER A 139 7.94 1.50 -3.30
N VAL A 140 8.84 2.12 -4.07
CA VAL A 140 9.81 3.10 -3.56
C VAL A 140 9.12 4.38 -3.09
N VAL A 141 7.96 4.70 -3.67
CA VAL A 141 7.24 5.96 -3.40
C VAL A 141 6.71 6.01 -1.97
N ASP A 142 6.05 4.96 -1.51
CA ASP A 142 5.42 4.91 -0.18
C ASP A 142 5.91 3.79 0.74
N GLY A 143 6.73 2.87 0.22
CA GLY A 143 7.23 1.72 0.98
C GLY A 143 6.21 0.61 1.19
N PHE A 144 5.03 0.69 0.59
CA PHE A 144 3.92 -0.23 0.84
C PHE A 144 3.73 -1.27 -0.24
N LYS A 145 3.14 -2.38 0.20
CA LYS A 145 2.44 -3.37 -0.63
C LYS A 145 0.96 -3.00 -0.74
N PRO A 146 0.22 -3.46 -1.76
CA PRO A 146 -1.19 -3.11 -1.96
C PRO A 146 -2.08 -3.34 -0.73
N SER A 147 -1.92 -4.46 -0.01
CA SER A 147 -2.69 -4.75 1.20
C SER A 147 -2.50 -3.69 2.30
N GLN A 148 -1.29 -3.15 2.45
CA GLN A 148 -0.99 -2.11 3.42
C GLN A 148 -1.64 -0.77 3.02
N ARG A 149 -1.65 -0.43 1.71
CA ARG A 149 -2.37 0.76 1.21
C ARG A 149 -3.86 0.67 1.45
N LYS A 150 -4.47 -0.50 1.19
CA LYS A 150 -5.90 -0.75 1.45
C LYS A 150 -6.28 -0.55 2.92
N VAL A 151 -5.44 -1.04 3.84
CA VAL A 151 -5.64 -0.82 5.29
C VAL A 151 -5.57 0.67 5.62
N LEU A 152 -4.53 1.37 5.16
CA LEU A 152 -4.32 2.79 5.45
C LEU A 152 -5.44 3.65 4.86
N PHE A 153 -5.84 3.38 3.60
CA PHE A 153 -6.97 4.04 2.94
C PHE A 153 -8.26 3.95 3.78
N SER A 154 -8.60 2.75 4.22
CA SER A 154 -9.79 2.51 5.02
C SER A 154 -9.73 3.21 6.37
N CYS A 155 -8.54 3.26 7.01
CA CYS A 155 -8.32 4.01 8.23
C CYS A 155 -8.49 5.52 8.04
N PHE A 156 -8.01 6.09 6.92
CA PHE A 156 -8.18 7.50 6.59
C PHE A 156 -9.62 7.84 6.24
N LYS A 157 -10.26 7.03 5.39
CA LYS A 157 -11.68 7.17 5.02
C LYS A 157 -12.59 7.18 6.24
N ARG A 158 -12.30 6.33 7.23
CA ARG A 158 -13.03 6.25 8.51
C ARG A 158 -12.64 7.35 9.50
N LYS A 159 -11.56 8.12 9.26
CA LYS A 159 -10.96 9.06 10.24
C LYS A 159 -10.72 8.36 11.59
N LEU A 160 -10.05 7.21 11.57
CA LEU A 160 -9.92 6.28 12.69
C LEU A 160 -9.06 6.87 13.83
N ARG A 161 -9.68 7.66 14.72
CA ARG A 161 -9.02 8.29 15.87
C ARG A 161 -9.23 7.54 17.19
N SER A 162 -10.24 6.68 17.26
CA SER A 162 -10.58 5.87 18.43
C SER A 162 -10.33 4.38 18.18
N ASP A 163 -10.14 3.62 19.25
CA ASP A 163 -9.87 2.19 19.17
C ASP A 163 -11.03 1.41 18.52
N ILE A 164 -10.69 0.53 17.59
CA ILE A 164 -11.59 -0.43 16.94
C ILE A 164 -10.97 -1.83 17.04
N LYS A 165 -11.78 -2.87 17.17
CA LYS A 165 -11.29 -4.26 17.11
C LYS A 165 -10.66 -4.54 15.75
N VAL A 166 -9.52 -5.24 15.73
CA VAL A 166 -8.84 -5.60 14.48
C VAL A 166 -9.76 -6.40 13.55
N ALA A 167 -10.57 -7.32 14.09
CA ALA A 167 -11.55 -8.06 13.29
C ALA A 167 -12.63 -7.16 12.66
N GLN A 168 -13.08 -6.11 13.36
CA GLN A 168 -14.03 -5.14 12.81
C GLN A 168 -13.38 -4.24 11.73
N LEU A 169 -12.14 -3.82 11.97
CA LEU A 169 -11.39 -3.07 10.95
C LEU A 169 -11.16 -3.91 9.70
N SER A 170 -10.82 -5.20 9.85
CA SER A 170 -10.67 -6.12 8.71
C SER A 170 -11.92 -6.18 7.85
N GLY A 171 -13.12 -6.30 8.46
CA GLY A 171 -14.40 -6.25 7.73
C GLY A 171 -14.61 -4.92 7.01
N TYR A 172 -14.33 -3.80 7.68
CA TYR A 172 -14.44 -2.47 7.07
C TYR A 172 -13.48 -2.27 5.88
N VAL A 173 -12.23 -2.72 6.01
CA VAL A 173 -11.24 -2.66 4.91
C VAL A 173 -11.71 -3.51 3.74
N SER A 174 -12.20 -4.72 3.99
CA SER A 174 -12.68 -5.63 2.94
C SER A 174 -13.82 -5.01 2.13
N GLU A 175 -14.77 -4.36 2.80
CA GLU A 175 -15.93 -3.71 2.17
C GLU A 175 -15.53 -2.47 1.35
N HIS A 176 -14.64 -1.59 1.91
CA HIS A 176 -14.39 -0.27 1.36
C HIS A 176 -13.17 -0.17 0.43
N SER A 177 -12.38 -1.22 0.32
CA SER A 177 -11.19 -1.24 -0.55
C SER A 177 -11.19 -2.41 -1.53
N ALA A 178 -12.34 -3.06 -1.73
CA ALA A 178 -12.48 -4.22 -2.60
C ALA A 178 -11.37 -5.28 -2.34
N TYR A 179 -11.18 -5.66 -1.07
CA TYR A 179 -10.15 -6.63 -0.71
C TYR A 179 -10.62 -8.06 -0.97
N HIS A 180 -10.01 -8.70 -1.96
CA HIS A 180 -10.42 -10.01 -2.46
C HIS A 180 -9.64 -11.22 -1.94
N HIS A 181 -8.84 -11.05 -0.89
CA HIS A 181 -8.06 -12.14 -0.29
C HIS A 181 -8.63 -12.58 1.07
N GLY A 182 -8.04 -13.62 1.67
CA GLY A 182 -8.53 -14.17 2.93
C GLY A 182 -8.47 -13.17 4.10
N GLU A 183 -9.50 -13.17 4.95
CA GLU A 183 -9.62 -12.30 6.13
C GLU A 183 -8.42 -12.43 7.09
N ALA A 184 -7.88 -13.64 7.25
CA ALA A 184 -6.71 -13.88 8.09
C ALA A 184 -5.45 -13.14 7.58
N SER A 185 -5.26 -13.07 6.27
CA SER A 185 -4.15 -12.32 5.66
C SER A 185 -4.29 -10.82 5.90
N LEU A 186 -5.51 -10.28 5.79
CA LEU A 186 -5.79 -8.88 6.05
C LEU A 186 -5.59 -8.54 7.54
N ALA A 187 -6.08 -9.37 8.45
CA ALA A 187 -5.87 -9.21 9.88
C ALA A 187 -4.37 -9.21 10.22
N SER A 188 -3.58 -10.11 9.61
CA SER A 188 -2.12 -10.15 9.78
C SER A 188 -1.45 -8.87 9.25
N THR A 189 -1.93 -8.29 8.15
CA THR A 189 -1.43 -7.00 7.64
C THR A 189 -1.71 -5.86 8.62
N ILE A 190 -2.92 -5.80 9.19
CA ILE A 190 -3.27 -4.79 10.22
C ILE A 190 -2.38 -4.94 11.45
N VAL A 191 -2.21 -6.18 11.94
CA VAL A 191 -1.33 -6.48 13.09
C VAL A 191 0.11 -6.05 12.77
N GLY A 192 0.63 -6.40 11.59
CA GLY A 192 1.99 -6.04 11.16
C GLY A 192 2.24 -4.52 11.12
N LEU A 193 1.26 -3.72 10.69
CA LEU A 193 1.38 -2.24 10.68
C LEU A 193 1.38 -1.62 12.09
N ALA A 194 0.91 -2.35 13.10
CA ALA A 194 0.87 -1.89 14.49
C ALA A 194 2.04 -2.41 15.34
N GLN A 195 2.68 -3.49 14.96
CA GLN A 195 3.78 -4.10 15.73
C GLN A 195 4.94 -3.12 15.93
N ASP A 196 5.50 -3.09 17.15
CA ASP A 196 6.52 -2.13 17.58
C ASP A 196 7.68 -2.77 18.38
N PHE A 197 7.76 -4.10 18.45
CA PHE A 197 8.86 -4.81 19.10
C PHE A 197 10.16 -4.75 18.28
N VAL A 198 11.30 -5.06 18.90
CA VAL A 198 12.64 -5.05 18.26
C VAL A 198 12.68 -5.93 17.01
N GLY A 199 13.06 -5.35 15.88
CA GLY A 199 13.09 -6.04 14.58
C GLY A 199 11.78 -5.99 13.79
N SER A 200 10.74 -5.31 14.31
CA SER A 200 9.51 -4.94 13.60
C SER A 200 9.59 -3.51 13.02
N ASN A 201 8.53 -2.71 13.07
CA ASN A 201 8.55 -1.35 12.56
C ASN A 201 9.38 -0.41 13.44
N ASN A 202 10.22 0.43 12.83
CA ASN A 202 10.82 1.57 13.51
C ASN A 202 9.76 2.65 13.81
N VAL A 203 8.80 2.82 12.88
CA VAL A 203 7.65 3.72 13.03
C VAL A 203 6.39 2.94 12.70
N ASN A 204 5.63 2.55 13.72
CA ASN A 204 4.34 1.89 13.54
C ASN A 204 3.25 2.91 13.18
N LEU A 205 2.46 2.61 12.15
CA LEU A 205 1.41 3.49 11.63
C LEU A 205 0.07 3.29 12.33
N LEU A 206 -0.11 2.15 12.96
CA LEU A 206 -1.26 1.81 13.79
C LEU A 206 -0.80 1.61 15.25
N VAL A 207 -1.68 1.87 16.20
CA VAL A 207 -1.39 1.70 17.63
C VAL A 207 -1.70 0.27 18.05
N PRO A 208 -0.76 -0.44 18.70
CA PRO A 208 -1.00 -1.78 19.25
C PRO A 208 -1.70 -1.70 20.61
N SER A 209 -3.04 -1.71 20.62
CA SER A 209 -3.83 -1.72 21.86
C SER A 209 -4.21 -3.15 22.24
N GLY A 210 -3.44 -3.76 23.14
CA GLY A 210 -3.52 -5.16 23.56
C GLY A 210 -2.30 -5.97 23.12
N GLN A 211 -2.41 -7.29 23.02
CA GLN A 211 -1.29 -8.17 22.67
C GLN A 211 -1.13 -8.30 21.16
N PHE A 212 -0.29 -7.48 20.57
CA PHE A 212 0.03 -7.47 19.14
C PHE A 212 1.26 -8.33 18.77
N GLY A 213 1.76 -9.11 19.71
CA GLY A 213 2.96 -9.89 19.53
C GLY A 213 4.21 -9.19 20.06
N THR A 214 5.19 -9.99 20.37
CA THR A 214 6.43 -9.55 21.03
C THR A 214 7.65 -10.16 20.35
N ARG A 215 8.84 -9.74 20.82
CA ARG A 215 10.10 -10.36 20.41
C ARG A 215 10.27 -11.80 20.90
N LEU A 216 9.39 -12.30 21.80
CA LEU A 216 9.44 -13.68 22.27
C LEU A 216 9.27 -14.66 21.11
N GLN A 217 8.31 -14.38 20.21
CA GLN A 217 8.00 -15.25 19.06
C GLN A 217 7.99 -14.50 17.71
N GLY A 218 8.59 -13.31 17.65
CA GLY A 218 8.62 -12.52 16.43
C GLY A 218 7.23 -12.08 15.97
N GLY A 219 6.40 -11.72 16.93
CA GLY A 219 5.05 -11.23 16.70
C GLY A 219 4.00 -12.31 16.46
N LYS A 220 4.38 -13.61 16.41
CA LYS A 220 3.43 -14.72 16.24
C LYS A 220 2.58 -14.99 17.48
N ASP A 221 3.01 -14.49 18.63
CA ASP A 221 2.33 -14.54 19.92
C ASP A 221 1.23 -13.46 20.09
N HIS A 222 0.83 -12.81 18.99
CA HIS A 222 -0.30 -11.89 19.02
C HIS A 222 -1.61 -12.61 19.35
N ALA A 223 -2.49 -11.94 20.09
CA ALA A 223 -3.82 -12.47 20.39
C ALA A 223 -4.72 -12.48 19.13
N SER A 224 -5.83 -13.22 19.20
CA SER A 224 -6.80 -13.25 18.12
C SER A 224 -7.32 -11.83 17.79
N PRO A 225 -7.52 -11.50 16.49
CA PRO A 225 -8.03 -10.21 16.04
C PRO A 225 -9.35 -9.75 16.69
N ARG A 226 -10.10 -10.66 17.29
CA ARG A 226 -11.34 -10.38 18.04
C ARG A 226 -11.11 -9.71 19.38
N TYR A 227 -9.90 -9.80 19.96
CA TYR A 227 -9.59 -9.35 21.31
C TYR A 227 -8.67 -8.14 21.38
N ILE A 228 -8.02 -7.79 20.29
CA ILE A 228 -7.09 -6.67 20.19
C ILE A 228 -7.70 -5.51 19.41
N PHE A 229 -7.27 -4.30 19.76
CA PHE A 229 -7.81 -3.06 19.22
C PHE A 229 -6.69 -2.24 18.56
N THR A 230 -7.07 -1.40 17.63
CA THR A 230 -6.11 -0.50 16.98
C THR A 230 -6.77 0.81 16.56
N ARG A 231 -5.95 1.83 16.34
CA ARG A 231 -6.30 3.13 15.75
C ARG A 231 -5.11 3.67 15.00
N LEU A 232 -5.29 4.74 14.23
CA LEU A 232 -4.17 5.45 13.61
C LEU A 232 -3.21 5.98 14.69
N ALA A 233 -1.93 5.75 14.49
CA ALA A 233 -0.90 6.37 15.31
C ALA A 233 -0.85 7.89 15.01
N PRO A 234 -0.61 8.77 16.02
CA PRO A 234 -0.54 10.22 15.80
C PRO A 234 0.46 10.63 14.72
N ILE A 235 1.58 9.93 14.62
CA ILE A 235 2.62 10.15 13.60
C ILE A 235 2.12 9.90 12.18
N CYS A 236 1.09 9.09 12.00
CA CYS A 236 0.63 8.67 10.68
C CYS A 236 0.21 9.87 9.81
N ARG A 237 -0.58 10.80 10.34
CA ARG A 237 -1.00 12.02 9.62
C ARG A 237 0.08 13.11 9.57
N VAL A 238 1.18 12.96 10.30
CA VAL A 238 2.40 13.76 10.10
C VAL A 238 3.16 13.26 8.89
N VAL A 239 3.32 11.93 8.78
CA VAL A 239 4.00 11.28 7.65
C VAL A 239 3.18 11.40 6.35
N PHE A 240 1.86 11.30 6.43
CA PHE A 240 0.91 11.45 5.32
C PHE A 240 0.01 12.67 5.56
N PRO A 241 0.43 13.89 5.19
CA PRO A 241 -0.34 15.11 5.41
C PRO A 241 -1.69 15.05 4.70
N GLU A 242 -2.76 15.47 5.39
CA GLU A 242 -4.13 15.45 4.84
C GLU A 242 -4.28 16.33 3.58
N CYS A 243 -3.48 17.39 3.47
CA CYS A 243 -3.46 18.26 2.28
C CYS A 243 -2.94 17.58 1.02
N ASP A 244 -2.28 16.43 1.12
CA ASP A 244 -1.83 15.65 -0.03
C ASP A 244 -2.91 14.67 -0.53
N ASP A 245 -3.95 14.39 0.25
CA ASP A 245 -5.00 13.43 -0.14
C ASP A 245 -5.68 13.81 -1.48
N ALA A 246 -5.75 15.10 -1.80
CA ALA A 246 -6.31 15.59 -3.06
C ALA A 246 -5.35 15.45 -4.27
N LEU A 247 -4.09 15.10 -4.05
CA LEU A 247 -3.09 14.89 -5.11
C LEU A 247 -2.96 13.41 -5.50
N LEU A 248 -3.64 12.52 -4.77
CA LEU A 248 -3.51 11.08 -4.94
C LEU A 248 -4.37 10.60 -6.10
N ASP A 249 -3.79 9.72 -6.92
CA ASP A 249 -4.47 9.03 -8.00
C ASP A 249 -5.15 7.79 -7.44
N TYR A 250 -6.45 7.90 -7.12
CA TYR A 250 -7.24 6.82 -6.54
C TYR A 250 -7.66 5.83 -7.62
N LEU A 251 -7.53 4.55 -7.29
CA LEU A 251 -8.01 3.47 -8.13
C LEU A 251 -9.54 3.37 -8.06
N ASP A 252 -10.15 2.90 -9.12
CA ASP A 252 -11.59 2.61 -9.21
C ASP A 252 -11.81 1.12 -9.48
N GLU A 253 -12.70 0.49 -8.73
CA GLU A 253 -13.15 -0.87 -8.97
C GLU A 253 -14.70 -0.87 -9.01
N ASP A 254 -15.24 -1.05 -10.20
CA ASP A 254 -16.69 -1.07 -10.47
C ASP A 254 -17.43 0.19 -10.01
N GLY A 255 -16.84 1.38 -10.19
CA GLY A 255 -17.41 2.65 -9.76
C GLY A 255 -17.26 2.94 -8.28
N GLN A 256 -16.51 2.10 -7.57
CA GLN A 256 -16.10 2.36 -6.18
C GLN A 256 -14.66 2.86 -6.14
N VAL A 257 -14.47 4.08 -5.67
CA VAL A 257 -13.13 4.62 -5.38
C VAL A 257 -12.52 3.85 -4.22
N ILE A 258 -11.34 3.29 -4.45
CA ILE A 258 -10.56 2.48 -3.51
C ILE A 258 -9.23 3.17 -3.16
N GLU A 259 -8.22 2.42 -2.70
CA GLU A 259 -6.92 3.01 -2.34
C GLU A 259 -6.24 3.72 -3.52
N PRO A 260 -5.35 4.68 -3.26
CA PRO A 260 -4.55 5.29 -4.31
C PRO A 260 -3.50 4.31 -4.85
N GLU A 261 -3.01 4.57 -6.06
CA GLU A 261 -1.89 3.82 -6.65
C GLU A 261 -0.69 3.80 -5.71
N TYR A 262 -0.34 4.93 -5.10
CA TYR A 262 0.60 5.07 -3.97
C TYR A 262 0.28 6.30 -3.14
N TYR A 263 0.71 6.30 -1.88
CA TYR A 263 0.69 7.45 -1.00
C TYR A 263 1.95 8.32 -1.19
N LEU A 264 1.89 9.56 -0.69
CA LEU A 264 2.99 10.53 -0.76
C LEU A 264 3.52 10.84 0.65
N PRO A 265 4.31 9.95 1.28
CA PRO A 265 4.88 10.22 2.60
C PRO A 265 5.92 11.33 2.52
N ILE A 266 6.16 12.04 3.64
CA ILE A 266 7.18 13.10 3.72
C ILE A 266 8.62 12.55 3.81
N MET A 267 8.78 11.25 4.06
CA MET A 267 10.07 10.55 4.14
C MET A 267 9.95 9.15 3.55
N PRO A 268 11.00 8.52 3.04
CA PRO A 268 10.96 7.20 2.44
C PRO A 268 10.70 6.10 3.48
N LEU A 269 9.44 5.75 3.71
CA LEU A 269 9.04 4.70 4.66
C LEU A 269 9.64 3.34 4.32
N LEU A 270 9.95 3.10 3.06
CA LEU A 270 10.69 1.93 2.62
C LEU A 270 11.98 1.72 3.39
N LEU A 271 12.72 2.80 3.67
CA LEU A 271 13.95 2.74 4.47
C LEU A 271 13.66 2.77 5.97
N VAL A 272 12.64 3.51 6.40
CA VAL A 272 12.30 3.62 7.83
C VAL A 272 11.95 2.26 8.43
N ASN A 273 11.06 1.51 7.79
CA ASN A 273 10.53 0.25 8.29
C ASN A 273 11.10 -0.98 7.58
N GLY A 274 11.91 -0.75 6.53
CA GLY A 274 12.40 -1.85 5.71
C GLY A 274 11.29 -2.61 4.98
N ALA A 275 11.65 -3.64 4.25
CA ALA A 275 10.68 -4.54 3.63
C ALA A 275 11.31 -5.88 3.28
N ASP A 276 10.55 -6.95 3.43
CA ASP A 276 10.87 -8.28 2.91
C ASP A 276 9.75 -8.75 1.97
N GLY A 277 10.11 -9.34 0.86
CA GLY A 277 9.15 -9.86 -0.10
C GLY A 277 9.76 -10.95 -0.98
N ILE A 278 8.95 -11.96 -1.30
CA ILE A 278 9.31 -13.05 -2.21
C ILE A 278 8.21 -13.13 -3.25
N GLY A 279 8.54 -12.91 -4.50
CA GLY A 279 7.65 -13.04 -5.63
C GLY A 279 8.28 -13.87 -6.75
N THR A 280 7.60 -14.03 -7.84
CA THR A 280 8.04 -14.82 -8.98
C THR A 280 9.23 -14.15 -9.67
N GLY A 281 10.42 -14.74 -9.59
CA GLY A 281 11.65 -14.24 -10.22
C GLY A 281 12.39 -13.15 -9.45
N TRP A 282 11.75 -12.44 -8.53
CA TRP A 282 12.35 -11.41 -7.68
C TRP A 282 12.09 -11.65 -6.20
N SER A 283 13.02 -11.19 -5.41
CA SER A 283 12.82 -11.03 -3.97
C SER A 283 13.38 -9.68 -3.55
N THR A 284 12.96 -9.21 -2.40
CA THR A 284 13.52 -8.01 -1.76
C THR A 284 13.77 -8.26 -0.30
N SER A 285 14.85 -7.67 0.21
CA SER A 285 15.15 -7.60 1.64
C SER A 285 15.85 -6.27 1.89
N ILE A 286 15.10 -5.33 2.43
CA ILE A 286 15.53 -3.96 2.70
C ILE A 286 15.57 -3.81 4.22
N PRO A 287 16.75 -3.54 4.82
CA PRO A 287 16.88 -3.29 6.26
C PRO A 287 16.16 -2.01 6.69
N ASN A 288 15.88 -1.91 7.98
CA ASN A 288 15.40 -0.67 8.57
C ASN A 288 16.56 0.29 8.84
N PHE A 289 16.31 1.59 8.68
CA PHE A 289 17.28 2.66 8.93
C PHE A 289 16.73 3.68 9.93
N ASN A 290 17.62 4.45 10.56
CA ASN A 290 17.24 5.46 11.53
C ASN A 290 16.51 6.63 10.83
N PRO A 291 15.28 6.96 11.23
CA PRO A 291 14.55 8.09 10.64
C PRO A 291 15.30 9.43 10.76
N ARG A 292 16.14 9.62 11.79
CA ARG A 292 16.92 10.86 11.97
C ARG A 292 18.03 10.98 10.93
N ASP A 293 18.70 9.87 10.61
CA ASP A 293 19.77 9.85 9.59
C ASP A 293 19.17 10.06 8.20
N ILE A 294 17.99 9.47 7.94
CA ILE A 294 17.20 9.69 6.72
C ILE A 294 16.87 11.18 6.57
N VAL A 295 16.33 11.82 7.62
CA VAL A 295 16.00 13.26 7.59
C VAL A 295 17.25 14.13 7.41
N ALA A 296 18.38 13.79 8.05
CA ALA A 296 19.64 14.51 7.87
C ALA A 296 20.11 14.43 6.42
N ASN A 297 20.05 13.26 5.79
CA ASN A 297 20.42 13.09 4.39
C ASN A 297 19.44 13.74 3.41
N ILE A 298 18.12 13.74 3.70
CA ILE A 298 17.16 14.52 2.90
C ILE A 298 17.55 16.01 2.90
N ARG A 299 17.92 16.57 4.05
CA ARG A 299 18.37 17.97 4.13
C ARG A 299 19.62 18.21 3.29
N ARG A 300 20.62 17.31 3.34
CA ARG A 300 21.80 17.40 2.48
C ARG A 300 21.45 17.40 0.99
N ILE A 301 20.56 16.50 0.57
CA ILE A 301 20.11 16.45 -0.83
C ILE A 301 19.44 17.76 -1.24
N LEU A 302 18.63 18.37 -0.35
CA LEU A 302 17.96 19.65 -0.61
C LEU A 302 18.95 20.84 -0.66
N ASP A 303 20.08 20.72 0.03
CA ASP A 303 21.15 21.73 0.05
C ASP A 303 22.26 21.43 -0.98
N ASP A 304 22.02 20.49 -1.92
CA ASP A 304 22.97 20.00 -2.93
C ASP A 304 24.30 19.47 -2.33
N GLU A 305 24.26 18.96 -1.11
CA GLU A 305 25.38 18.34 -0.43
C GLU A 305 25.42 16.82 -0.65
N CYS A 306 26.62 16.23 -0.50
CA CYS A 306 26.77 14.77 -0.54
C CYS A 306 26.06 14.12 0.64
N THR A 307 25.36 13.03 0.38
CA THR A 307 24.73 12.19 1.42
C THR A 307 25.80 11.50 2.27
N GLU A 308 25.54 11.37 3.56
CA GLU A 308 26.32 10.51 4.44
C GLU A 308 25.81 9.08 4.36
N ARG A 309 26.75 8.14 4.47
CA ARG A 309 26.45 6.72 4.45
C ARG A 309 25.58 6.34 5.64
N MET A 310 24.49 5.63 5.37
CA MET A 310 23.58 5.14 6.40
C MET A 310 23.83 3.66 6.71
N HIS A 311 23.74 3.31 7.99
CA HIS A 311 23.82 1.94 8.47
C HIS A 311 22.45 1.46 8.95
N PRO A 312 22.14 0.15 8.81
CA PRO A 312 20.91 -0.41 9.36
C PRO A 312 20.77 -0.06 10.85
N TRP A 313 19.55 0.28 11.22
CA TRP A 313 19.22 0.64 12.59
C TRP A 313 17.81 0.14 12.94
N TYR A 314 17.66 -0.37 14.14
CA TYR A 314 16.39 -0.91 14.62
C TYR A 314 16.07 -0.36 15.99
N ARG A 315 14.85 0.16 16.13
CA ARG A 315 14.38 0.76 17.38
C ARG A 315 14.52 -0.22 18.55
N ASN A 316 15.09 0.26 19.65
CA ASN A 316 15.30 -0.51 20.90
C ASN A 316 16.21 -1.74 20.76
N PHE A 317 16.98 -1.87 19.70
CA PHE A 317 18.04 -2.87 19.61
C PHE A 317 19.28 -2.37 20.34
N HIS A 318 19.85 -3.20 21.24
CA HIS A 318 20.97 -2.86 22.12
C HIS A 318 22.28 -3.61 21.80
N GLY A 319 22.28 -4.42 20.76
CA GLY A 319 23.48 -5.06 20.22
C GLY A 319 24.30 -4.14 19.32
N THR A 320 25.29 -4.70 18.61
CA THR A 320 26.11 -3.98 17.64
C THR A 320 25.74 -4.32 16.21
N ILE A 321 25.93 -3.36 15.30
CA ILE A 321 25.76 -3.53 13.86
C ILE A 321 27.03 -3.05 13.18
N ASP A 322 27.85 -4.01 12.75
CA ASP A 322 29.18 -3.75 12.21
C ASP A 322 29.20 -4.05 10.71
N GLU A 323 29.74 -3.11 9.93
CA GLU A 323 29.88 -3.27 8.50
C GLU A 323 31.02 -4.24 8.15
N GLU A 324 30.76 -5.14 7.22
CA GLU A 324 31.75 -6.06 6.66
C GLU A 324 31.68 -5.99 5.12
N ILE A 325 32.80 -5.78 4.46
CA ILE A 325 32.88 -5.81 3.00
C ILE A 325 33.36 -7.20 2.57
N VAL A 326 32.50 -7.97 1.93
CA VAL A 326 32.82 -9.33 1.45
C VAL A 326 32.69 -9.36 -0.08
N LYS A 327 33.79 -9.56 -0.78
CA LYS A 327 33.83 -9.63 -2.26
C LYS A 327 33.24 -8.39 -2.96
N GLY A 328 33.40 -7.21 -2.35
CA GLY A 328 32.84 -5.96 -2.87
C GLY A 328 31.36 -5.71 -2.54
N GLU A 329 30.68 -6.63 -1.85
CA GLU A 329 29.34 -6.44 -1.33
C GLU A 329 29.38 -6.01 0.15
N ILE A 330 28.50 -5.09 0.49
CA ILE A 330 28.33 -4.60 1.85
C ILE A 330 27.38 -5.54 2.59
N ARG A 331 27.87 -6.02 3.72
CA ARG A 331 27.10 -6.85 4.66
C ARG A 331 27.26 -6.27 6.05
N TYR A 332 26.30 -6.53 6.89
CA TYR A 332 26.33 -6.10 8.29
C TYR A 332 26.26 -7.32 9.19
N ASN A 333 27.20 -7.40 10.13
CA ASN A 333 27.17 -8.36 11.22
C ASN A 333 26.38 -7.74 12.36
N ILE A 334 25.26 -8.38 12.73
CA ILE A 334 24.39 -7.92 13.81
C ILE A 334 24.64 -8.85 14.99
N THR A 335 25.34 -8.32 15.98
CA THR A 335 25.77 -9.09 17.15
C THR A 335 24.93 -8.71 18.35
N GLY A 336 24.44 -9.74 19.05
CA GLY A 336 23.77 -9.60 20.34
C GLY A 336 24.74 -9.06 21.40
N LYS A 337 24.23 -8.84 22.61
CA LYS A 337 25.04 -8.36 23.72
C LYS A 337 25.22 -9.48 24.76
N TYR A 338 26.46 -9.74 25.12
CA TYR A 338 26.79 -10.75 26.13
C TYR A 338 27.97 -10.29 26.98
N GLU A 339 28.12 -10.91 28.15
CA GLU A 339 29.22 -10.68 29.10
C GLU A 339 29.66 -12.03 29.71
N ILE A 340 30.96 -12.23 29.81
CA ILE A 340 31.56 -13.36 30.55
C ILE A 340 31.70 -12.90 31.99
N GLN A 341 30.88 -13.42 32.87
CA GLN A 341 30.87 -13.03 34.29
C GLN A 341 32.00 -13.68 35.06
N ASP A 342 32.27 -14.96 34.75
CA ASP A 342 33.32 -15.77 35.34
C ASP A 342 33.72 -16.94 34.41
N GLU A 343 34.61 -17.82 34.84
CA GLU A 343 35.11 -18.96 34.05
C GLU A 343 34.04 -19.99 33.64
N CYS A 344 32.84 -19.90 34.19
CA CYS A 344 31.75 -20.83 33.97
C CYS A 344 30.47 -20.17 33.48
N THR A 345 30.36 -18.86 33.58
CA THR A 345 29.08 -18.14 33.43
C THR A 345 29.13 -17.14 32.29
N LEU A 346 28.21 -17.29 31.34
CA LEU A 346 27.94 -16.36 30.25
C LEU A 346 26.57 -15.72 30.45
N VAL A 347 26.50 -14.38 30.48
CA VAL A 347 25.26 -13.63 30.58
C VAL A 347 24.96 -13.04 29.21
N ILE A 348 23.76 -13.28 28.67
CA ILE A 348 23.32 -12.77 27.37
C ILE A 348 22.15 -11.80 27.62
N THR A 349 22.33 -10.55 27.21
CA THR A 349 21.33 -9.48 27.45
C THR A 349 20.70 -8.93 26.18
N GLU A 350 21.19 -9.32 25.00
CA GLU A 350 20.56 -9.03 23.71
C GLU A 350 20.83 -10.16 22.72
N LEU A 351 19.82 -10.49 21.89
CA LEU A 351 19.94 -11.47 20.80
C LEU A 351 20.09 -10.76 19.46
N PRO A 352 20.73 -11.38 18.46
CA PRO A 352 20.74 -10.85 17.10
C PRO A 352 19.32 -10.62 16.57
N LEU A 353 19.16 -9.69 15.68
CA LEU A 353 17.86 -9.42 15.04
C LEU A 353 17.29 -10.69 14.38
N ARG A 354 15.97 -10.84 14.53
CA ARG A 354 15.21 -12.01 14.04
C ARG A 354 15.57 -13.33 14.72
N SER A 355 16.38 -13.29 15.78
CA SER A 355 16.55 -14.40 16.72
C SER A 355 15.55 -14.22 17.86
N TRP A 356 14.46 -15.01 17.84
CA TRP A 356 13.39 -14.85 18.80
C TRP A 356 13.70 -15.57 20.10
N THR A 357 13.25 -15.01 21.21
CA THR A 357 13.63 -15.47 22.55
C THR A 357 13.26 -16.94 22.80
N THR A 358 12.08 -17.37 22.34
CA THR A 358 11.61 -18.75 22.47
C THR A 358 12.45 -19.71 21.64
N ASP A 359 12.74 -19.37 20.37
CA ASP A 359 13.59 -20.18 19.49
C ASP A 359 15.02 -20.29 20.06
N TYR A 360 15.51 -19.23 20.71
CA TYR A 360 16.81 -19.21 21.35
C TYR A 360 16.83 -20.07 22.61
N LYS A 361 15.75 -20.09 23.40
CA LYS A 361 15.57 -21.01 24.52
C LYS A 361 15.64 -22.46 24.06
N ASP A 362 14.90 -22.81 23.00
CA ASP A 362 14.94 -24.17 22.42
C ASP A 362 16.37 -24.58 21.99
N PHE A 363 17.12 -23.59 21.45
CA PHE A 363 18.53 -23.81 21.12
C PHE A 363 19.37 -24.08 22.36
N LEU A 364 19.22 -23.35 23.46
CA LEU A 364 19.93 -23.61 24.73
C LEU A 364 19.52 -24.94 25.36
N GLU A 365 18.24 -25.31 25.32
CA GLU A 365 17.74 -26.61 25.75
C GLU A 365 18.41 -27.76 24.98
N ASN A 366 18.59 -27.60 23.67
CA ASN A 366 19.31 -28.58 22.87
C ASN A 366 20.81 -28.62 23.19
N MET A 367 21.43 -27.53 23.65
CA MET A 367 22.83 -27.53 24.14
C MET A 367 22.95 -28.20 25.52
N LEU A 368 21.91 -28.12 26.35
CA LEU A 368 21.84 -28.78 27.67
C LEU A 368 21.52 -30.25 27.54
N SER A 369 20.60 -30.61 26.65
CA SER A 369 20.16 -32.00 26.44
C SER A 369 20.07 -32.30 24.94
N PRO A 370 21.20 -32.63 24.30
CA PRO A 370 21.23 -32.88 22.87
C PRO A 370 20.31 -34.05 22.47
N LYS A 371 19.54 -33.86 21.40
CA LYS A 371 18.62 -34.89 20.84
C LYS A 371 19.36 -36.04 20.16
N GLU A 372 20.61 -35.87 19.79
CA GLU A 372 21.44 -36.88 19.14
C GLU A 372 21.97 -37.91 20.16
N LYS A 373 21.78 -39.19 19.86
CA LYS A 373 22.35 -40.29 20.67
C LYS A 373 23.89 -40.17 20.67
N ASN A 374 24.49 -40.01 21.84
CA ASN A 374 25.93 -39.87 22.10
C ASN A 374 26.52 -38.45 22.00
N ALA A 375 25.73 -37.42 21.83
CA ALA A 375 26.22 -36.02 21.96
C ALA A 375 26.35 -35.67 23.46
N THR A 376 27.47 -35.05 23.83
CA THR A 376 27.69 -34.56 25.20
C THR A 376 27.09 -33.17 25.38
N PRO A 377 26.41 -32.90 26.52
CA PRO A 377 25.94 -31.57 26.85
C PRO A 377 27.08 -30.55 26.82
N PHE A 378 26.82 -29.38 26.17
CA PHE A 378 27.82 -28.33 26.13
C PHE A 378 27.68 -27.35 27.29
N ILE A 379 26.45 -27.09 27.74
CA ILE A 379 26.12 -26.29 28.91
C ILE A 379 25.60 -27.19 30.04
N THR A 380 25.78 -26.75 31.28
CA THR A 380 25.34 -27.51 32.47
C THR A 380 23.99 -27.03 33.00
N ALA A 381 23.70 -25.74 32.83
CA ALA A 381 22.43 -25.16 33.22
C ALA A 381 22.24 -23.83 32.49
N PHE A 382 21.00 -23.36 32.42
CA PHE A 382 20.73 -21.98 32.10
C PHE A 382 19.52 -21.45 32.92
N ARG A 383 19.46 -20.13 33.11
CA ARG A 383 18.36 -19.44 33.75
C ARG A 383 17.89 -18.34 32.84
N GLU A 384 16.59 -18.01 32.89
CA GLU A 384 15.97 -16.97 32.08
C GLU A 384 15.28 -15.95 32.98
N HIS A 385 15.52 -14.67 32.71
CA HIS A 385 14.94 -13.52 33.44
C HIS A 385 14.46 -12.43 32.45
N HIS A 386 14.09 -12.84 31.25
CA HIS A 386 13.61 -11.95 30.21
C HIS A 386 12.13 -11.59 30.38
N THR A 387 11.72 -10.52 29.73
CA THR A 387 10.34 -10.10 29.60
C THR A 387 9.93 -10.14 28.12
N ASP A 388 8.74 -9.65 27.79
CA ASP A 388 8.28 -9.44 26.41
C ASP A 388 9.12 -8.40 25.63
N THR A 389 9.84 -7.52 26.32
CA THR A 389 10.68 -6.46 25.72
C THR A 389 12.18 -6.67 25.92
N THR A 390 12.59 -7.47 26.90
CA THR A 390 14.00 -7.64 27.28
C THR A 390 14.47 -9.08 27.15
N VAL A 391 15.75 -9.26 26.87
CA VAL A 391 16.44 -10.57 26.86
C VAL A 391 17.36 -10.66 28.05
N HIS A 392 17.32 -11.78 28.78
CA HIS A 392 18.26 -12.06 29.84
C HIS A 392 18.39 -13.57 30.05
N PHE A 393 19.46 -14.16 29.57
CA PHE A 393 19.85 -15.54 29.82
C PHE A 393 21.15 -15.58 30.61
N ILE A 394 21.21 -16.43 31.64
CA ILE A 394 22.41 -16.74 32.40
C ILE A 394 22.73 -18.20 32.07
N VAL A 395 23.80 -18.42 31.33
CA VAL A 395 24.21 -19.75 30.86
C VAL A 395 25.42 -20.21 31.64
N THR A 396 25.34 -21.39 32.25
CA THR A 396 26.42 -22.00 33.03
C THR A 396 27.00 -23.20 32.25
N MET A 397 28.32 -23.31 32.25
CA MET A 397 29.06 -24.42 31.59
C MET A 397 30.33 -24.76 32.37
N THR A 398 31.01 -25.81 31.97
CA THR A 398 32.32 -26.16 32.57
C THR A 398 33.38 -25.16 32.10
N PRO A 399 34.45 -24.92 32.91
CA PRO A 399 35.57 -24.06 32.50
C PRO A 399 36.20 -24.49 31.17
N GLU A 400 36.26 -25.79 30.92
CA GLU A 400 36.78 -26.37 29.68
C GLU A 400 35.90 -25.99 28.47
N ASN A 401 34.57 -26.05 28.61
CA ASN A 401 33.64 -25.69 27.57
C ASN A 401 33.64 -24.18 27.36
N MET A 402 33.80 -23.36 28.42
CA MET A 402 33.96 -21.91 28.31
C MET A 402 35.25 -21.57 27.53
N ALA A 403 36.37 -22.16 27.89
CA ALA A 403 37.63 -21.97 27.17
C ALA A 403 37.53 -22.38 25.69
N LYS A 404 36.82 -23.48 25.42
CA LYS A 404 36.53 -23.95 24.06
C LYS A 404 35.63 -22.96 23.31
N ALA A 405 34.56 -22.44 23.94
CA ALA A 405 33.70 -21.46 23.34
C ALA A 405 34.43 -20.13 23.02
N GLN A 406 35.34 -19.70 23.91
CA GLN A 406 36.18 -18.52 23.66
C GLN A 406 37.13 -18.74 22.49
N LYS A 407 37.76 -19.93 22.40
CA LYS A 407 38.65 -20.28 21.29
C LYS A 407 37.94 -20.39 19.94
N ASP A 408 36.74 -21.01 19.91
CA ASP A 408 35.94 -21.20 18.70
C ASP A 408 35.13 -19.95 18.30
N GLY A 409 35.07 -18.95 19.17
CA GLY A 409 34.27 -17.73 19.10
C GLY A 409 32.91 -17.93 19.76
N ILE A 410 32.66 -17.18 20.86
CA ILE A 410 31.39 -17.21 21.62
C ILE A 410 30.21 -16.89 20.73
N GLU A 411 30.30 -15.86 19.92
CA GLU A 411 29.24 -15.39 19.01
C GLU A 411 28.85 -16.50 18.03
N LYS A 412 29.82 -17.23 17.50
CA LYS A 412 29.59 -18.35 16.60
C LYS A 412 28.98 -19.55 17.35
N LYS A 413 29.50 -19.89 18.51
CA LYS A 413 29.08 -21.06 19.28
C LYS A 413 27.66 -20.87 19.82
N PHE A 414 27.33 -19.68 20.30
CA PHE A 414 26.03 -19.34 20.88
C PHE A 414 25.10 -18.65 19.88
N LYS A 415 25.43 -18.64 18.59
CA LYS A 415 24.61 -18.02 17.53
C LYS A 415 24.20 -16.55 17.87
N LEU A 416 25.14 -15.81 18.44
CA LEU A 416 24.94 -14.40 18.83
C LEU A 416 25.30 -13.42 17.72
N CYS A 417 25.51 -13.88 16.50
CA CYS A 417 25.73 -13.05 15.32
C CYS A 417 24.83 -13.50 14.17
N ALA A 418 24.13 -12.55 13.57
CA ALA A 418 23.35 -12.71 12.34
C ALA A 418 23.88 -11.77 11.24
N LYS A 419 23.59 -12.09 9.99
CA LYS A 419 24.04 -11.24 8.86
C LYS A 419 22.84 -10.62 8.15
N VAL A 420 22.95 -9.34 7.85
CA VAL A 420 22.02 -8.58 7.01
C VAL A 420 22.79 -7.99 5.84
N SER A 421 22.19 -7.99 4.66
CA SER A 421 22.81 -7.45 3.44
C SER A 421 21.92 -6.40 2.80
N THR A 422 22.54 -5.40 2.20
CA THR A 422 21.88 -4.38 1.35
C THR A 422 21.95 -4.73 -0.14
N SER A 423 22.44 -5.93 -0.50
CA SER A 423 22.63 -6.33 -1.90
C SER A 423 21.33 -6.73 -2.63
N ASN A 424 20.23 -6.95 -1.89
CA ASN A 424 18.94 -7.39 -2.42
C ASN A 424 17.82 -6.38 -2.16
N MET A 425 18.07 -5.11 -2.47
CA MET A 425 17.07 -4.05 -2.31
C MET A 425 16.36 -3.82 -3.66
N HIS A 426 15.19 -4.45 -3.84
CA HIS A 426 14.32 -4.28 -4.99
C HIS A 426 13.01 -3.61 -4.57
N ALA A 427 12.54 -2.66 -5.36
CA ALA A 427 11.23 -2.02 -5.18
C ALA A 427 10.66 -1.62 -6.54
N PHE A 428 9.35 -1.48 -6.63
CA PHE A 428 8.73 -0.82 -7.78
C PHE A 428 9.09 0.66 -7.77
N ASP A 429 9.53 1.16 -8.91
CA ASP A 429 9.70 2.60 -9.13
C ASP A 429 8.34 3.28 -9.37
N ALA A 430 8.35 4.61 -9.54
CA ALA A 430 7.13 5.39 -9.80
C ALA A 430 6.46 5.07 -11.17
N LYS A 431 7.14 4.31 -12.04
CA LYS A 431 6.61 3.88 -13.35
C LYS A 431 6.11 2.43 -13.31
N GLY A 432 6.13 1.79 -12.14
CA GLY A 432 5.71 0.39 -11.99
C GLY A 432 6.71 -0.65 -12.47
N ALA A 433 7.98 -0.28 -12.66
CA ALA A 433 9.06 -1.22 -12.99
C ALA A 433 9.82 -1.65 -11.73
N ILE A 434 10.22 -2.93 -11.64
CA ILE A 434 11.03 -3.42 -10.52
C ILE A 434 12.48 -2.98 -10.72
N THR A 435 12.96 -2.12 -9.84
CA THR A 435 14.29 -1.55 -9.87
C THR A 435 15.13 -2.07 -8.71
N LYS A 436 16.40 -2.40 -8.97
CA LYS A 436 17.39 -2.74 -7.95
C LYS A 436 18.10 -1.47 -7.50
N TYR A 437 18.04 -1.19 -6.21
CA TYR A 437 18.76 -0.08 -5.58
C TYR A 437 20.08 -0.57 -5.01
N SER A 438 21.18 0.12 -5.35
CA SER A 438 22.54 -0.28 -4.94
C SER A 438 22.83 0.05 -3.48
N SER A 439 22.16 1.06 -2.93
CA SER A 439 22.35 1.54 -1.56
C SER A 439 21.08 2.23 -1.05
N PRO A 440 20.94 2.45 0.27
CA PRO A 440 19.84 3.24 0.82
C PRO A 440 19.85 4.69 0.33
N GLU A 441 21.03 5.27 0.09
CA GLU A 441 21.17 6.62 -0.48
C GLU A 441 20.56 6.70 -1.89
N ALA A 442 20.75 5.67 -2.74
CA ALA A 442 20.13 5.60 -4.06
C ALA A 442 18.58 5.56 -4.00
N VAL A 443 18.02 4.95 -2.96
CA VAL A 443 16.56 5.02 -2.70
C VAL A 443 16.14 6.46 -2.41
N MET A 444 16.92 7.19 -1.62
CA MET A 444 16.64 8.59 -1.27
C MET A 444 16.75 9.51 -2.48
N GLU A 445 17.78 9.34 -3.31
CA GLU A 445 17.99 10.09 -4.55
C GLU A 445 16.81 9.91 -5.54
N THR A 446 16.16 8.74 -5.50
CA THR A 446 14.92 8.50 -6.26
C THR A 446 13.71 9.12 -5.59
N PHE A 447 13.58 9.02 -4.27
CA PHE A 447 12.42 9.45 -3.51
C PHE A 447 12.30 10.99 -3.44
N VAL A 448 13.40 11.71 -3.18
CA VAL A 448 13.35 13.17 -2.93
C VAL A 448 12.79 13.93 -4.12
N PRO A 449 13.19 13.70 -5.39
CA PRO A 449 12.59 14.36 -6.55
C PRO A 449 11.09 14.11 -6.68
N LEU A 450 10.63 12.87 -6.42
CA LEU A 450 9.20 12.53 -6.45
C LEU A 450 8.42 13.32 -5.40
N ARG A 451 8.99 13.48 -4.20
CA ARG A 451 8.38 14.27 -3.15
C ARG A 451 8.37 15.77 -3.45
N LEU A 452 9.43 16.30 -4.04
CA LEU A 452 9.50 17.71 -4.48
C LEU A 452 8.46 18.01 -5.56
N ASP A 453 8.26 17.11 -6.52
CA ASP A 453 7.18 17.24 -7.51
C ASP A 453 5.80 17.27 -6.83
N ALA A 454 5.57 16.39 -5.87
CA ALA A 454 4.32 16.41 -5.09
C ALA A 454 4.12 17.75 -4.34
N TYR A 455 5.17 18.36 -3.80
CA TYR A 455 5.08 19.70 -3.20
C TYR A 455 4.76 20.79 -4.23
N ALA A 456 5.33 20.72 -5.43
CA ALA A 456 5.01 21.65 -6.52
C ALA A 456 3.53 21.51 -6.92
N ARG A 457 3.03 20.27 -7.08
CA ARG A 457 1.60 19.99 -7.35
C ARG A 457 0.70 20.47 -6.21
N ARG A 458 1.08 20.24 -4.94
CA ARG A 458 0.36 20.76 -3.77
C ARG A 458 0.24 22.28 -3.81
N ARG A 459 1.36 22.98 -4.03
CA ARG A 459 1.38 24.44 -4.12
C ARG A 459 0.43 24.94 -5.20
N ALA A 460 0.49 24.37 -6.40
CA ALA A 460 -0.37 24.74 -7.52
C ALA A 460 -1.86 24.50 -7.21
N MET A 461 -2.18 23.39 -6.54
CA MET A 461 -3.54 23.07 -6.11
C MET A 461 -4.04 24.06 -5.05
N LEU A 462 -3.24 24.36 -4.03
CA LEU A 462 -3.63 25.31 -2.96
C LEU A 462 -3.83 26.72 -3.52
N ILE A 463 -2.99 27.16 -4.46
CA ILE A 463 -3.19 28.46 -5.15
C ILE A 463 -4.52 28.46 -5.89
N ARG A 464 -4.82 27.43 -6.70
CA ARG A 464 -6.10 27.32 -7.41
C ARG A 464 -7.31 27.30 -6.47
N GLN A 465 -7.19 26.61 -5.33
CA GLN A 465 -8.25 26.62 -4.32
C GLN A 465 -8.45 28.00 -3.70
N ALA A 466 -7.36 28.69 -3.35
CA ALA A 466 -7.43 30.05 -2.80
C ALA A 466 -8.01 31.04 -3.81
N GLU A 467 -7.60 30.98 -5.09
CA GLU A 467 -8.15 31.80 -6.17
C GLU A 467 -9.65 31.53 -6.38
N PHE A 468 -10.07 30.27 -6.34
CA PHE A 468 -11.48 29.90 -6.43
C PHE A 468 -12.31 30.45 -5.27
N GLU A 469 -11.85 30.31 -4.03
CA GLU A 469 -12.56 30.85 -2.86
C GLU A 469 -12.57 32.39 -2.86
N LEU A 470 -11.47 33.02 -3.25
CA LEU A 470 -11.38 34.46 -3.40
C LEU A 470 -12.42 34.97 -4.40
N LYS A 471 -12.48 34.35 -5.58
CA LYS A 471 -13.44 34.70 -6.64
C LYS A 471 -14.89 34.49 -6.18
N ARG A 472 -15.14 33.41 -5.45
CA ARG A 472 -16.44 33.07 -4.87
C ARG A 472 -16.88 34.11 -3.82
N MET A 473 -15.97 34.50 -2.91
CA MET A 473 -16.25 35.54 -1.90
C MET A 473 -16.49 36.91 -2.55
N SER A 474 -15.66 37.29 -3.53
CA SER A 474 -15.83 38.54 -4.29
C SER A 474 -17.19 38.64 -4.99
N ASN A 475 -17.60 37.58 -5.69
CA ASN A 475 -18.89 37.51 -6.34
C ASN A 475 -20.06 37.55 -5.34
N LYS A 476 -19.95 36.90 -4.18
CA LYS A 476 -20.96 36.98 -3.12
C LYS A 476 -21.08 38.36 -2.54
N ALA A 477 -19.98 39.04 -2.22
CA ALA A 477 -19.99 40.40 -1.69
C ALA A 477 -20.64 41.40 -2.69
N ARG A 478 -20.24 41.34 -3.97
CA ARG A 478 -20.85 42.11 -5.04
C ARG A 478 -22.35 41.85 -5.16
N PHE A 479 -22.76 40.58 -5.11
CA PHE A 479 -24.18 40.21 -5.23
C PHE A 479 -25.00 40.74 -4.06
N ILE A 480 -24.51 40.65 -2.82
CA ILE A 480 -25.20 41.17 -1.64
C ILE A 480 -25.33 42.69 -1.75
N LEU A 481 -24.27 43.43 -2.11
CA LEU A 481 -24.32 44.87 -2.32
C LEU A 481 -25.35 45.24 -3.38
N ALA A 482 -25.33 44.60 -4.55
CA ALA A 482 -26.28 44.87 -5.63
C ALA A 482 -27.76 44.60 -5.21
N VAL A 483 -27.98 43.63 -4.30
CA VAL A 483 -29.33 43.40 -3.76
C VAL A 483 -29.71 44.44 -2.70
N VAL A 484 -28.79 44.87 -1.82
CA VAL A 484 -29.01 45.91 -0.80
C VAL A 484 -29.26 47.27 -1.45
N ASP A 485 -28.50 47.59 -2.49
CA ASP A 485 -28.64 48.85 -3.25
C ASP A 485 -29.85 48.83 -4.20
N GLY A 486 -30.54 47.70 -4.34
CA GLY A 486 -31.74 47.55 -5.17
C GLY A 486 -31.47 47.39 -6.66
N GLU A 487 -30.21 47.23 -7.07
CA GLU A 487 -29.82 46.99 -8.47
C GLU A 487 -30.31 45.61 -8.96
N ILE A 488 -30.23 44.58 -8.10
CA ILE A 488 -30.75 43.24 -8.37
C ILE A 488 -31.95 42.97 -7.45
N THR A 489 -33.12 42.69 -8.02
CA THR A 489 -34.32 42.32 -7.27
C THR A 489 -34.59 40.82 -7.44
N ILE A 490 -34.51 40.06 -6.34
CA ILE A 490 -34.69 38.59 -6.35
C ILE A 490 -36.17 38.19 -6.37
N GLY A 491 -37.07 39.03 -5.79
CA GLY A 491 -38.49 38.72 -5.64
C GLY A 491 -39.27 38.81 -6.95
N ARG A 492 -40.21 37.85 -7.16
CA ARG A 492 -41.21 37.86 -8.28
C ARG A 492 -40.63 37.68 -9.69
N LYS A 493 -39.34 37.29 -9.85
CA LYS A 493 -38.73 37.02 -11.16
C LYS A 493 -38.59 35.51 -11.37
N LYS A 494 -38.65 35.05 -12.63
CA LYS A 494 -38.32 33.67 -12.98
C LYS A 494 -36.80 33.42 -12.84
N LYS A 495 -36.39 32.22 -12.42
CA LYS A 495 -34.98 31.84 -12.27
C LYS A 495 -34.16 32.11 -13.54
N SER A 496 -34.72 31.84 -14.73
CA SER A 496 -34.05 32.09 -16.02
C SER A 496 -33.74 33.58 -16.28
N VAL A 497 -34.61 34.48 -15.84
CA VAL A 497 -34.38 35.93 -15.97
C VAL A 497 -33.28 36.40 -15.05
N LEU A 498 -33.28 35.92 -13.79
CA LEU A 498 -32.21 36.21 -12.82
C LEU A 498 -30.85 35.71 -13.31
N ILE A 499 -30.79 34.51 -13.90
CA ILE A 499 -29.56 33.98 -14.48
C ILE A 499 -29.04 34.90 -15.59
N GLY A 500 -29.91 35.38 -16.50
CA GLY A 500 -29.52 36.32 -17.55
C GLY A 500 -29.06 37.69 -17.01
N GLU A 501 -29.64 38.17 -15.92
CA GLU A 501 -29.20 39.39 -15.23
C GLU A 501 -27.80 39.20 -14.61
N LEU A 502 -27.55 38.04 -13.96
CA LEU A 502 -26.24 37.72 -13.39
C LEU A 502 -25.15 37.61 -14.46
N GLU A 503 -25.46 36.98 -15.59
CA GLU A 503 -24.56 36.91 -16.74
C GLU A 503 -24.24 38.30 -17.29
N SER A 504 -25.25 39.12 -17.50
CA SER A 504 -25.10 40.50 -18.01
C SER A 504 -24.30 41.38 -17.04
N ALA A 505 -24.43 41.15 -15.74
CA ALA A 505 -23.69 41.83 -14.68
C ALA A 505 -22.27 41.30 -14.46
N GLY A 506 -21.83 40.27 -15.24
CA GLY A 506 -20.48 39.71 -15.19
C GLY A 506 -20.18 38.91 -13.92
N TYR A 507 -21.18 38.19 -13.40
CA TYR A 507 -20.95 37.18 -12.37
C TYR A 507 -20.49 35.86 -12.98
N ASP A 508 -19.56 35.18 -12.29
CA ASP A 508 -19.04 33.90 -12.77
C ASP A 508 -19.95 32.75 -12.40
N ARG A 509 -20.15 31.82 -13.32
CA ARG A 509 -20.69 30.49 -13.00
C ARG A 509 -19.63 29.68 -12.24
N MET A 510 -20.02 29.02 -11.16
CA MET A 510 -19.09 28.27 -10.34
C MET A 510 -19.57 26.85 -10.04
N PRO A 511 -18.69 25.85 -10.03
CA PRO A 511 -19.01 24.52 -9.56
C PRO A 511 -19.33 24.52 -8.05
N LYS A 512 -20.07 23.50 -7.57
CA LYS A 512 -20.52 23.44 -6.17
C LYS A 512 -19.39 23.32 -5.16
N THR A 513 -18.26 22.72 -5.55
CA THR A 513 -17.12 22.48 -4.66
C THR A 513 -15.81 22.94 -5.30
N ALA A 514 -14.85 23.35 -4.47
CA ALA A 514 -13.50 23.70 -4.92
C ALA A 514 -12.77 22.50 -5.57
N LYS A 515 -13.12 21.27 -5.18
CA LYS A 515 -12.58 20.05 -5.77
C LYS A 515 -13.03 19.90 -7.23
N ALA A 516 -14.31 20.11 -7.53
CA ALA A 516 -14.82 20.09 -8.90
C ALA A 516 -14.22 21.21 -9.77
N ALA A 517 -13.86 22.36 -9.16
CA ALA A 517 -13.16 23.45 -9.85
C ALA A 517 -11.68 23.11 -10.16
N ALA A 518 -11.05 22.29 -9.35
CA ALA A 518 -9.66 21.87 -9.54
C ALA A 518 -9.51 20.74 -10.58
N GLU A 519 -10.57 19.95 -10.77
CA GLU A 519 -10.65 18.84 -11.72
C GLU A 519 -11.14 19.28 -13.12
N ALA A 520 -11.77 20.46 -13.25
CA ALA A 520 -12.16 21.00 -14.54
C ALA A 520 -10.93 21.50 -15.30
N GLU A 521 -10.57 20.84 -16.40
CA GLU A 521 -9.63 21.39 -17.38
C GLU A 521 -10.22 22.70 -17.96
N PRO A 522 -9.37 23.67 -18.38
CA PRO A 522 -9.86 24.88 -19.03
C PRO A 522 -10.58 24.47 -20.33
N ALA A 523 -11.90 24.48 -20.29
CA ALA A 523 -12.72 24.14 -21.44
C ALA A 523 -12.49 25.15 -22.56
N GLU A 524 -11.91 24.70 -23.66
CA GLU A 524 -12.11 25.36 -24.95
C GLU A 524 -13.62 25.33 -25.26
N SER A 525 -14.16 26.51 -25.55
CA SER A 525 -15.57 26.79 -25.78
C SER A 525 -16.27 25.79 -26.70
N GLY A 526 -17.08 24.89 -26.14
CA GLY A 526 -17.91 23.92 -26.83
C GLY A 526 -19.34 23.86 -26.24
N LEU A 527 -20.32 23.93 -27.10
CA LEU A 527 -21.77 24.02 -26.95
C LEU A 527 -22.39 23.27 -25.75
N SER A 528 -23.26 24.00 -25.07
CA SER A 528 -24.05 23.60 -23.90
C SER A 528 -25.18 22.61 -24.23
N ASP A 529 -25.27 21.52 -23.46
CA ASP A 529 -26.47 20.68 -23.36
C ASP A 529 -27.55 21.35 -22.51
N ILE A 530 -28.80 21.24 -22.93
CA ILE A 530 -29.98 21.79 -22.25
C ILE A 530 -30.51 20.76 -21.27
N SER A 531 -30.62 21.09 -19.97
CA SER A 531 -31.29 20.24 -18.97
C SER A 531 -32.80 20.15 -19.21
N GLU A 532 -33.50 19.10 -18.75
CA GLU A 532 -34.95 18.90 -18.87
C GLU A 532 -35.80 20.06 -18.31
N GLU A 533 -35.23 21.00 -17.56
CA GLU A 533 -35.89 22.20 -17.04
C GLU A 533 -35.58 23.48 -17.86
N GLY A 534 -34.94 23.39 -19.01
CA GLY A 534 -34.70 24.51 -19.92
C GLY A 534 -33.69 25.56 -19.46
N THR A 535 -32.83 25.24 -18.48
CA THR A 535 -31.74 26.11 -18.05
C THR A 535 -30.39 25.60 -18.62
N PRO A 536 -29.58 26.48 -19.24
CA PRO A 536 -28.25 26.09 -19.72
C PRO A 536 -27.37 25.71 -18.53
N VAL A 537 -26.97 24.45 -18.46
CA VAL A 537 -25.94 23.95 -17.52
C VAL A 537 -24.67 23.85 -18.33
N ALA A 538 -23.59 24.48 -17.88
CA ALA A 538 -22.28 24.26 -18.46
C ALA A 538 -21.89 22.78 -18.27
N ALA A 539 -21.13 22.20 -19.19
CA ALA A 539 -20.75 20.79 -19.20
C ALA A 539 -20.01 20.34 -17.92
N ASP A 540 -19.51 21.29 -17.12
CA ASP A 540 -18.80 21.09 -15.84
C ASP A 540 -19.67 21.20 -14.58
N GLY A 541 -21.01 21.34 -14.71
CA GLY A 541 -21.93 21.52 -13.59
C GLY A 541 -21.84 22.91 -12.92
N ALA A 542 -21.19 23.89 -13.54
CA ALA A 542 -21.05 25.22 -13.02
C ALA A 542 -22.39 25.98 -13.08
N SER A 543 -22.80 26.57 -11.96
CA SER A 543 -24.08 27.25 -11.80
C SER A 543 -23.95 28.54 -10.97
N TYR A 544 -25.03 29.34 -10.92
CA TYR A 544 -25.16 30.47 -10.00
C TYR A 544 -25.81 30.09 -8.66
N ASP A 545 -25.95 28.80 -8.37
CA ASP A 545 -26.61 28.35 -7.12
C ASP A 545 -25.90 28.87 -5.87
N TYR A 546 -24.59 29.11 -5.93
CA TYR A 546 -23.81 29.66 -4.81
C TYR A 546 -24.23 31.11 -4.44
N LEU A 547 -24.89 31.87 -5.35
CA LEU A 547 -25.50 33.17 -5.11
C LEU A 547 -26.99 33.04 -4.79
N LEU A 548 -27.72 32.27 -5.60
CA LEU A 548 -29.18 32.19 -5.53
C LEU A 548 -29.70 31.33 -4.35
N SER A 549 -28.88 30.47 -3.76
CA SER A 549 -29.22 29.64 -2.60
C SER A 549 -28.86 30.30 -1.26
N MET A 550 -28.39 31.56 -1.25
CA MET A 550 -28.08 32.26 -0.02
C MET A 550 -29.33 32.56 0.79
N PRO A 551 -29.34 32.32 2.12
CA PRO A 551 -30.44 32.70 2.98
C PRO A 551 -30.68 34.21 2.99
N LEU A 552 -31.94 34.64 3.01
CA LEU A 552 -32.31 36.07 2.96
C LEU A 552 -31.68 36.91 4.08
N TRP A 553 -31.46 36.34 5.26
CA TRP A 553 -30.81 37.01 6.41
C TRP A 553 -29.30 37.24 6.22
N ASN A 554 -28.70 36.68 5.17
CA ASN A 554 -27.30 36.93 4.81
C ASN A 554 -27.16 38.11 3.80
N LEU A 555 -28.26 38.69 3.37
CA LEU A 555 -28.28 39.86 2.46
C LEU A 555 -28.25 41.15 3.27
N THR A 556 -27.18 41.36 4.03
CA THR A 556 -26.99 42.51 4.93
C THR A 556 -25.61 43.13 4.75
N GLN A 557 -25.46 44.40 5.12
CA GLN A 557 -24.18 45.11 5.06
C GLN A 557 -23.13 44.46 5.95
N GLU A 558 -23.52 43.95 7.12
CA GLU A 558 -22.61 43.26 8.06
C GLU A 558 -22.00 42.01 7.41
N LYS A 559 -22.78 41.30 6.59
CA LYS A 559 -22.25 40.10 5.88
C LYS A 559 -21.30 40.49 4.74
N VAL A 560 -21.46 41.65 4.13
CA VAL A 560 -20.50 42.19 3.17
C VAL A 560 -19.17 42.48 3.86
N ASP A 561 -19.21 43.17 5.00
CA ASP A 561 -18.01 43.53 5.76
C ASP A 561 -17.24 42.29 6.23
N GLU A 562 -17.96 41.26 6.67
CA GLU A 562 -17.37 39.95 7.03
C GLU A 562 -16.69 39.29 5.81
N LEU A 563 -17.35 39.24 4.65
CA LEU A 563 -16.78 38.63 3.44
C LEU A 563 -15.59 39.42 2.89
N LEU A 564 -15.56 40.73 3.04
CA LEU A 564 -14.42 41.58 2.64
C LEU A 564 -13.22 41.35 3.56
N GLU A 565 -13.44 41.10 4.86
CA GLU A 565 -12.37 40.77 5.78
C GLU A 565 -11.83 39.36 5.53
N GLU A 566 -12.70 38.36 5.30
CA GLU A 566 -12.28 37.01 4.88
C GLU A 566 -11.48 37.06 3.56
N GLN A 567 -11.89 37.92 2.62
CA GLN A 567 -11.16 38.10 1.36
C GLN A 567 -9.76 38.65 1.58
N ARG A 568 -9.57 39.62 2.50
CA ARG A 568 -8.25 40.16 2.85
C ARG A 568 -7.31 39.10 3.45
N VAL A 569 -7.87 38.23 4.28
CA VAL A 569 -7.08 37.13 4.89
C VAL A 569 -6.68 36.07 3.86
N THR A 570 -7.50 35.87 2.83
CA THR A 570 -7.24 34.89 1.77
C THR A 570 -6.25 35.41 0.72
N GLN A 571 -6.21 36.72 0.47
CA GLN A 571 -5.18 37.37 -0.37
C GLN A 571 -3.78 37.32 0.28
#